data_68f211025383f447ba9255f5257f822d
#
_entry.id   68f211025383f447ba9255f5257f822d
#
_cell.length_a   1.000
_cell.length_b   1.000
_cell.length_c   1.000
_cell.angle_alpha   90.00
_cell.angle_beta   90.00
_cell.angle_gamma   90.00
#
_symmetry.space_group_name_H-M   'P 1'
#
loop_
_entity.id
_entity.type
_entity.pdbx_description
1 polymer ?
#
loop_
_entity_poly.entity_id
_entity_poly.type
_entity_poly.pdbx_seq_one_letter_code
_entity_poly.pdbx_strand_id
1 'polypeptide(L)'
;MAYYQRLSRTSSRMVVCVHGLTRTGRDFDPLAEALLGEGWSSVCPDVVGRGRSDWLVEPSNYSMMQYLSDMVALLARLNHSEVDWIGTSMGGILGMLLAAQPGTPIRRLVLNDIGPFIPAQALGGIAEYLGHVGPWPDMVSVERHLRQVHAGFGFLSDDQWRHLAEVSTRQGSDGQYYLHYDPSIAEPFGQETGQDIDLWDQWAHITCPTLVLRGAESSLLTPDTLDRMQTTGPNATSMNIPQCGHAPSLMQAEQIQPVLDWLRD
;
A
#
# COMPACT_ATOMS: atom_id res chain seq x y z
N MET A 1 6.26 -15.88 0.74
CA MET A 1 5.86 -14.52 1.12
C MET A 1 5.78 -14.42 2.64
N ALA A 2 6.46 -13.46 3.26
CA ALA A 2 6.38 -13.15 4.67
C ALA A 2 5.17 -12.23 4.96
N TYR A 3 4.66 -12.25 6.18
CA TYR A 3 3.62 -11.33 6.64
C TYR A 3 3.69 -11.15 8.16
N TYR A 4 3.18 -10.03 8.63
CA TYR A 4 2.99 -9.71 10.03
C TYR A 4 1.51 -9.84 10.36
N GLN A 5 1.19 -10.40 11.52
CA GLN A 5 -0.21 -10.56 11.94
C GLN A 5 -0.41 -10.10 13.37
N ARG A 6 -1.58 -9.49 13.63
CA ARG A 6 -2.11 -9.23 14.95
C ARG A 6 -3.47 -9.93 15.04
N LEU A 7 -3.60 -10.85 15.98
CA LEU A 7 -4.79 -11.69 16.10
C LEU A 7 -5.62 -11.26 17.31
N SER A 8 -6.85 -10.89 17.05
CA SER A 8 -7.86 -10.69 18.08
C SER A 8 -8.42 -12.02 18.57
N ARG A 9 -8.78 -12.06 19.85
CA ARG A 9 -9.50 -13.20 20.47
C ARG A 9 -11.01 -12.93 20.56
N THR A 10 -11.48 -11.74 20.22
CA THR A 10 -12.84 -11.27 20.43
C THR A 10 -13.68 -11.22 19.16
N SER A 11 -13.04 -11.26 17.98
CA SER A 11 -13.73 -11.15 16.70
C SER A 11 -13.06 -12.06 15.65
N SER A 12 -13.87 -12.57 14.72
CA SER A 12 -13.38 -13.27 13.52
C SER A 12 -13.08 -12.34 12.35
N ARG A 13 -13.25 -11.02 12.52
CA ARG A 13 -13.00 -10.03 11.46
C ARG A 13 -11.52 -9.96 11.14
N MET A 14 -11.21 -10.08 9.84
CA MET A 14 -9.84 -10.05 9.31
C MET A 14 -9.67 -8.86 8.38
N VAL A 15 -8.63 -8.06 8.60
CA VAL A 15 -8.22 -6.95 7.74
C VAL A 15 -6.87 -7.27 7.10
N VAL A 16 -6.80 -7.20 5.79
CA VAL A 16 -5.55 -7.38 5.02
C VAL A 16 -5.05 -5.99 4.61
N CYS A 17 -3.83 -5.61 5.05
CA CYS A 17 -3.24 -4.30 4.78
C CYS A 17 -2.03 -4.46 3.85
N VAL A 18 -2.10 -3.93 2.62
CA VAL A 18 -1.09 -4.14 1.59
C VAL A 18 -0.41 -2.83 1.20
N HIS A 19 0.91 -2.83 1.31
CA HIS A 19 1.78 -1.66 1.16
C HIS A 19 2.00 -1.20 -0.30
N GLY A 20 2.55 -0.01 -0.46
CA GLY A 20 2.97 0.57 -1.74
C GLY A 20 4.24 -0.08 -2.31
N LEU A 21 4.63 0.35 -3.50
CA LEU A 21 5.63 -0.31 -4.37
C LEU A 21 6.96 -0.65 -3.68
N THR A 22 7.54 0.29 -2.92
CA THR A 22 8.86 0.15 -2.29
C THR A 22 8.81 -0.05 -0.77
N ARG A 23 7.60 -0.27 -0.23
CA ARG A 23 7.35 -0.29 1.20
C ARG A 23 7.26 -1.72 1.74
N THR A 24 6.95 -1.85 3.00
CA THR A 24 6.80 -3.14 3.70
C THR A 24 5.49 -3.20 4.49
N GLY A 25 5.07 -4.38 4.89
CA GLY A 25 3.89 -4.58 5.73
C GLY A 25 3.98 -3.85 7.08
N ARG A 26 5.18 -3.51 7.53
CA ARG A 26 5.43 -2.79 8.79
C ARG A 26 5.03 -1.30 8.76
N ASP A 27 4.78 -0.73 7.59
CA ASP A 27 4.20 0.63 7.48
C ASP A 27 2.83 0.70 8.16
N PHE A 28 2.13 -0.42 8.23
CA PHE A 28 0.82 -0.52 8.87
C PHE A 28 0.87 -0.83 10.37
N ASP A 29 2.05 -0.85 11.02
CA ASP A 29 2.13 -1.17 12.45
C ASP A 29 1.19 -0.31 13.33
N PRO A 30 1.11 1.04 13.15
CA PRO A 30 0.18 1.87 13.93
C PRO A 30 -1.30 1.57 13.62
N LEU A 31 -1.65 1.39 12.35
CA LEU A 31 -3.00 1.03 11.94
C LEU A 31 -3.38 -0.38 12.45
N ALA A 32 -2.47 -1.34 12.36
CA ALA A 32 -2.71 -2.71 12.84
C ALA A 32 -2.91 -2.76 14.37
N GLU A 33 -2.23 -1.90 15.11
CA GLU A 33 -2.46 -1.75 16.55
C GLU A 33 -3.84 -1.15 16.84
N ALA A 34 -4.24 -0.13 16.08
CA ALA A 34 -5.55 0.48 16.21
C ALA A 34 -6.68 -0.51 15.84
N LEU A 35 -6.52 -1.30 14.77
CA LEU A 35 -7.45 -2.38 14.40
C LEU A 35 -7.58 -3.43 15.51
N LEU A 36 -6.46 -3.80 16.15
CA LEU A 36 -6.48 -4.72 17.28
C LEU A 36 -7.24 -4.12 18.47
N GLY A 37 -7.11 -2.80 18.71
CA GLY A 37 -7.88 -2.06 19.71
C GLY A 37 -9.40 -2.13 19.50
N GLU A 38 -9.83 -2.21 18.23
CA GLU A 38 -11.23 -2.47 17.84
C GLU A 38 -11.65 -3.94 18.00
N GLY A 39 -10.73 -4.81 18.39
CA GLY A 39 -10.95 -6.23 18.45
C GLY A 39 -10.87 -6.94 17.08
N TRP A 40 -10.30 -6.33 16.05
CA TRP A 40 -10.15 -6.93 14.72
C TRP A 40 -8.74 -7.49 14.52
N SER A 41 -8.66 -8.60 13.80
CA SER A 41 -7.39 -9.18 13.39
C SER A 41 -6.86 -8.48 12.14
N SER A 42 -5.54 -8.40 12.01
CA SER A 42 -4.91 -7.86 10.80
C SER A 42 -3.77 -8.72 10.29
N VAL A 43 -3.56 -8.69 8.98
CA VAL A 43 -2.43 -9.30 8.27
C VAL A 43 -1.84 -8.28 7.33
N CYS A 44 -0.53 -8.05 7.45
CA CYS A 44 0.22 -7.09 6.66
C CYS A 44 1.36 -7.85 5.95
N PRO A 45 1.17 -8.30 4.69
CA PRO A 45 2.20 -9.00 3.94
C PRO A 45 3.33 -8.06 3.51
N ASP A 46 4.54 -8.62 3.42
CA ASP A 46 5.59 -8.09 2.57
C ASP A 46 5.41 -8.70 1.17
N VAL A 47 5.04 -7.91 0.18
CA VAL A 47 4.92 -8.38 -1.20
C VAL A 47 6.28 -8.88 -1.69
N VAL A 48 6.31 -9.92 -2.53
CA VAL A 48 7.56 -10.51 -3.03
C VAL A 48 8.54 -9.44 -3.52
N GLY A 49 9.81 -9.59 -3.15
CA GLY A 49 10.88 -8.62 -3.40
C GLY A 49 10.95 -7.48 -2.37
N ARG A 50 10.13 -7.47 -1.32
CA ARG A 50 10.14 -6.43 -0.26
C ARG A 50 10.21 -7.07 1.12
N GLY A 51 10.76 -6.32 2.05
CA GLY A 51 10.83 -6.71 3.46
C GLY A 51 11.47 -8.09 3.63
N ARG A 52 10.79 -8.96 4.35
CA ARG A 52 11.25 -10.34 4.64
C ARG A 52 10.80 -11.39 3.61
N SER A 53 10.09 -10.99 2.57
CA SER A 53 9.76 -11.88 1.46
C SER A 53 10.97 -12.14 0.57
N ASP A 54 10.96 -13.30 -0.09
CA ASP A 54 12.03 -13.67 -1.01
C ASP A 54 12.12 -12.71 -2.19
N TRP A 55 13.31 -12.62 -2.78
CA TRP A 55 13.56 -11.89 -4.01
C TRP A 55 13.44 -12.85 -5.20
N LEU A 56 12.96 -12.35 -6.33
CA LEU A 56 12.83 -13.16 -7.54
C LEU A 56 14.16 -13.21 -8.30
N VAL A 57 14.46 -14.37 -8.88
CA VAL A 57 15.68 -14.57 -9.66
C VAL A 57 15.63 -13.76 -10.95
N GLU A 58 14.46 -13.76 -11.61
CA GLU A 58 14.24 -13.07 -12.88
C GLU A 58 13.47 -11.76 -12.62
N PRO A 59 14.08 -10.59 -12.92
CA PRO A 59 13.45 -9.29 -12.71
C PRO A 59 12.09 -9.13 -13.43
N SER A 60 11.95 -9.71 -14.62
CA SER A 60 10.70 -9.68 -15.40
C SER A 60 9.51 -10.34 -14.69
N ASN A 61 9.75 -11.14 -13.66
CA ASN A 61 8.69 -11.75 -12.86
C ASN A 61 8.11 -10.77 -11.81
N TYR A 62 8.74 -9.61 -11.56
CA TYR A 62 8.11 -8.55 -10.76
C TYR A 62 6.97 -7.89 -11.54
N SER A 63 5.85 -8.57 -11.61
CA SER A 63 4.68 -8.18 -12.39
C SER A 63 3.43 -8.14 -11.52
N MET A 64 2.43 -7.37 -11.95
CA MET A 64 1.12 -7.30 -11.28
C MET A 64 0.48 -8.69 -11.19
N MET A 65 0.65 -9.54 -12.22
CA MET A 65 0.12 -10.91 -12.21
C MET A 65 0.76 -11.79 -11.14
N GLN A 66 2.08 -11.67 -10.92
CA GLN A 66 2.76 -12.38 -9.84
C GLN A 66 2.24 -11.91 -8.47
N TYR A 67 2.14 -10.60 -8.28
CA TYR A 67 1.65 -10.04 -7.01
C TYR A 67 0.21 -10.47 -6.73
N LEU A 68 -0.66 -10.48 -7.73
CA LEU A 68 -2.04 -10.98 -7.59
C LEU A 68 -2.07 -12.46 -7.20
N SER A 69 -1.27 -13.29 -7.87
CA SER A 69 -1.16 -14.72 -7.56
C SER A 69 -0.75 -14.95 -6.11
N ASP A 70 0.24 -14.18 -5.63
CA ASP A 70 0.70 -14.25 -4.23
C ASP A 70 -0.39 -13.82 -3.25
N MET A 71 -1.17 -12.77 -3.57
CA MET A 71 -2.28 -12.34 -2.72
C MET A 71 -3.41 -13.37 -2.69
N VAL A 72 -3.74 -14.01 -3.81
CA VAL A 72 -4.71 -15.11 -3.85
C VAL A 72 -4.25 -16.27 -2.97
N ALA A 73 -2.97 -16.65 -3.03
CA ALA A 73 -2.40 -17.67 -2.17
C ALA A 73 -2.46 -17.27 -0.67
N LEU A 74 -2.20 -16.02 -0.35
CA LEU A 74 -2.34 -15.50 1.01
C LEU A 74 -3.79 -15.59 1.49
N LEU A 75 -4.76 -15.11 0.71
CA LEU A 75 -6.18 -15.15 1.06
C LEU A 75 -6.66 -16.58 1.29
N ALA A 76 -6.25 -17.52 0.43
CA ALA A 76 -6.54 -18.94 0.59
C ALA A 76 -5.95 -19.52 1.89
N ARG A 77 -4.71 -19.11 2.25
CA ARG A 77 -4.06 -19.55 3.49
C ARG A 77 -4.72 -18.99 4.74
N LEU A 78 -5.22 -17.75 4.70
CA LEU A 78 -5.92 -17.13 5.83
C LEU A 78 -7.24 -17.87 6.13
N ASN A 79 -7.83 -18.49 5.13
CA ASN A 79 -9.05 -19.31 5.24
C ASN A 79 -10.22 -18.55 5.90
N HIS A 80 -10.36 -17.26 5.60
CA HIS A 80 -11.51 -16.46 5.98
C HIS A 80 -12.47 -16.34 4.80
N SER A 81 -13.76 -16.53 5.05
CA SER A 81 -14.81 -16.38 4.01
C SER A 81 -14.90 -14.95 3.50
N GLU A 82 -14.60 -13.98 4.37
CA GLU A 82 -14.62 -12.57 4.08
C GLU A 82 -13.44 -11.87 4.76
N VAL A 83 -12.89 -10.86 4.07
CA VAL A 83 -11.84 -9.98 4.59
C VAL A 83 -12.16 -8.53 4.24
N ASP A 84 -11.71 -7.60 5.07
CA ASP A 84 -11.61 -6.20 4.69
C ASP A 84 -10.19 -5.95 4.13
N TRP A 85 -10.09 -5.14 3.08
CA TRP A 85 -8.82 -4.85 2.43
C TRP A 85 -8.49 -3.36 2.55
N ILE A 86 -7.28 -3.06 2.97
CA ILE A 86 -6.72 -1.71 2.98
C ILE A 86 -5.45 -1.74 2.14
N GLY A 87 -5.44 -1.01 1.04
CA GLY A 87 -4.30 -0.99 0.12
C GLY A 87 -3.79 0.41 -0.14
N THR A 88 -2.48 0.63 0.06
CA THR A 88 -1.80 1.87 -0.31
C THR A 88 -1.19 1.74 -1.69
N SER A 89 -1.50 2.68 -2.61
CA SER A 89 -0.87 2.72 -3.93
C SER A 89 -0.95 1.36 -4.64
N MET A 90 0.17 0.70 -4.94
CA MET A 90 0.22 -0.66 -5.50
C MET A 90 -0.70 -1.65 -4.74
N GLY A 91 -0.71 -1.61 -3.40
CA GLY A 91 -1.58 -2.45 -2.60
C GLY A 91 -3.07 -2.18 -2.83
N GLY A 92 -3.42 -0.94 -3.19
CA GLY A 92 -4.77 -0.56 -3.59
C GLY A 92 -5.12 -1.07 -5.00
N ILE A 93 -4.17 -1.03 -5.94
CA ILE A 93 -4.36 -1.63 -7.28
C ILE A 93 -4.67 -3.13 -7.14
N LEU A 94 -3.87 -3.86 -6.33
CA LEU A 94 -4.12 -5.27 -6.05
C LEU A 94 -5.50 -5.50 -5.45
N GLY A 95 -5.91 -4.64 -4.50
CA GLY A 95 -7.25 -4.69 -3.91
C GLY A 95 -8.37 -4.47 -4.93
N MET A 96 -8.25 -3.48 -5.82
CA MET A 96 -9.22 -3.24 -6.90
C MET A 96 -9.34 -4.44 -7.84
N LEU A 97 -8.21 -4.97 -8.30
CA LEU A 97 -8.19 -6.11 -9.22
C LEU A 97 -8.79 -7.37 -8.61
N LEU A 98 -8.55 -7.62 -7.32
CA LEU A 98 -9.13 -8.75 -6.58
C LEU A 98 -10.61 -8.53 -6.28
N ALA A 99 -11.00 -7.31 -5.87
CA ALA A 99 -12.40 -6.98 -5.57
C ALA A 99 -13.32 -7.04 -6.80
N ALA A 100 -12.76 -6.82 -7.99
CA ALA A 100 -13.48 -6.93 -9.26
C ALA A 100 -13.74 -8.39 -9.69
N GLN A 101 -13.12 -9.40 -9.05
CA GLN A 101 -13.30 -10.80 -9.43
C GLN A 101 -14.61 -11.37 -8.91
N PRO A 102 -15.33 -12.17 -9.69
CA PRO A 102 -16.49 -12.90 -9.20
C PRO A 102 -16.13 -13.81 -8.01
N GLY A 103 -16.90 -13.76 -6.96
CA GLY A 103 -16.67 -14.58 -5.75
C GLY A 103 -15.48 -14.11 -4.89
N THR A 104 -15.05 -12.87 -5.05
CA THR A 104 -14.02 -12.25 -4.21
C THR A 104 -14.39 -12.35 -2.72
N PRO A 105 -13.43 -12.65 -1.83
CA PRO A 105 -13.66 -12.59 -0.39
C PRO A 105 -13.59 -11.15 0.17
N ILE A 106 -13.30 -10.13 -0.66
CA ILE A 106 -13.18 -8.76 -0.19
C ILE A 106 -14.58 -8.19 0.08
N ARG A 107 -14.89 -8.02 1.36
CA ARG A 107 -16.16 -7.49 1.85
C ARG A 107 -16.21 -5.96 1.83
N ARG A 108 -15.10 -5.31 2.14
CA ARG A 108 -14.90 -3.85 2.14
C ARG A 108 -13.53 -3.52 1.59
N LEU A 109 -13.43 -2.45 0.82
CA LEU A 109 -12.21 -2.02 0.17
C LEU A 109 -11.85 -0.59 0.60
N VAL A 110 -10.65 -0.39 1.15
CA VAL A 110 -10.09 0.94 1.41
C VAL A 110 -8.90 1.14 0.47
N LEU A 111 -9.00 2.16 -0.36
CA LEU A 111 -7.97 2.60 -1.29
C LEU A 111 -7.27 3.83 -0.72
N ASN A 112 -6.00 3.69 -0.38
CA ASN A 112 -5.20 4.79 0.13
C ASN A 112 -4.39 5.42 -1.02
N ASP A 113 -4.90 6.55 -1.48
CA ASP A 113 -4.35 7.45 -2.50
C ASP A 113 -4.06 6.79 -3.85
N ILE A 114 -5.02 6.00 -4.30
CA ILE A 114 -4.98 5.34 -5.61
C ILE A 114 -6.37 5.23 -6.19
N GLY A 115 -6.47 5.28 -7.51
CA GLY A 115 -7.70 5.08 -8.26
C GLY A 115 -7.50 4.23 -9.50
N PRO A 116 -8.57 3.99 -10.27
CA PRO A 116 -8.52 3.17 -11.49
C PRO A 116 -7.83 3.85 -12.68
N PHE A 117 -7.45 5.12 -12.55
CA PHE A 117 -6.68 5.83 -13.56
C PHE A 117 -5.42 6.43 -12.95
N ILE A 118 -4.26 6.13 -13.52
CA ILE A 118 -2.97 6.64 -13.07
C ILE A 118 -2.25 7.27 -14.29
N PRO A 119 -2.01 8.60 -14.26
CA PRO A 119 -1.32 9.26 -15.35
C PRO A 119 0.13 8.79 -15.48
N ALA A 120 0.62 8.59 -16.70
CA ALA A 120 2.02 8.24 -16.99
C ALA A 120 3.01 9.21 -16.34
N GLN A 121 2.67 10.50 -16.31
CA GLN A 121 3.50 11.52 -15.67
C GLN A 121 3.73 11.25 -14.17
N ALA A 122 2.71 10.76 -13.45
CA ALA A 122 2.83 10.43 -12.03
C ALA A 122 3.73 9.19 -11.81
N LEU A 123 3.67 8.22 -12.72
CA LEU A 123 4.55 7.05 -12.70
C LEU A 123 6.02 7.44 -12.95
N GLY A 124 6.27 8.44 -13.80
CA GLY A 124 7.60 8.98 -14.05
C GLY A 124 8.27 9.49 -12.78
N GLY A 125 7.55 10.21 -11.92
CA GLY A 125 8.07 10.68 -10.62
C GLY A 125 8.47 9.55 -9.66
N ILE A 126 7.77 8.40 -9.72
CA ILE A 126 8.15 7.21 -8.94
C ILE A 126 9.43 6.59 -9.51
N ALA A 127 9.56 6.53 -10.83
CA ALA A 127 10.74 5.97 -11.49
C ALA A 127 12.04 6.70 -11.15
N GLU A 128 12.00 7.99 -10.81
CA GLU A 128 13.19 8.79 -10.48
C GLU A 128 13.93 8.28 -9.24
N TYR A 129 13.23 7.72 -8.24
CA TYR A 129 13.85 7.20 -7.02
C TYR A 129 13.88 5.68 -6.93
N LEU A 130 13.11 5.00 -7.78
CA LEU A 130 13.01 3.54 -7.76
C LEU A 130 14.34 2.90 -8.15
N GLY A 131 14.76 1.88 -7.38
CA GLY A 131 16.05 1.22 -7.55
C GLY A 131 17.20 1.86 -6.77
N HIS A 132 17.02 3.07 -6.21
CA HIS A 132 18.03 3.70 -5.37
C HIS A 132 17.92 3.17 -3.92
N VAL A 133 18.57 2.06 -3.64
CA VAL A 133 18.46 1.34 -2.38
C VAL A 133 19.62 1.55 -1.39
N GLY A 134 20.52 2.45 -1.65
CA GLY A 134 21.73 2.70 -0.84
C GLY A 134 23.03 2.46 -1.61
N PRO A 135 24.19 2.33 -0.92
CA PRO A 135 24.35 2.23 0.55
C PRO A 135 24.29 3.55 1.31
N TRP A 136 23.94 3.49 2.60
CA TRP A 136 24.06 4.58 3.55
C TRP A 136 24.94 4.18 4.75
N PRO A 137 25.74 5.13 5.31
CA PRO A 137 26.64 4.81 6.41
C PRO A 137 25.93 4.58 7.74
N ASP A 138 24.76 5.16 7.93
CA ASP A 138 24.00 5.11 9.18
C ASP A 138 22.50 5.30 8.97
N MET A 139 21.71 5.00 10.00
CA MET A 139 20.24 5.13 9.99
C MET A 139 19.77 6.57 9.88
N VAL A 140 20.55 7.56 10.33
CA VAL A 140 20.20 8.98 10.19
C VAL A 140 20.19 9.39 8.72
N SER A 141 21.16 8.86 7.96
CA SER A 141 21.24 9.09 6.50
C SER A 141 20.09 8.41 5.76
N VAL A 142 19.67 7.21 6.17
CA VAL A 142 18.47 6.54 5.64
C VAL A 142 17.21 7.36 5.94
N GLU A 143 17.03 7.78 7.20
CA GLU A 143 15.87 8.58 7.60
C GLU A 143 15.79 9.89 6.80
N ARG A 144 16.92 10.57 6.62
CA ARG A 144 17.00 11.79 5.80
C ARG A 144 16.55 11.53 4.35
N HIS A 145 16.99 10.43 3.77
CA HIS A 145 16.57 10.02 2.42
C HIS A 145 15.06 9.76 2.36
N LEU A 146 14.52 9.00 3.32
CA LEU A 146 13.08 8.70 3.36
C LEU A 146 12.24 9.96 3.55
N ARG A 147 12.65 10.90 4.38
CA ARG A 147 11.98 12.22 4.53
C ARG A 147 11.92 13.00 3.22
N GLN A 148 12.93 12.87 2.36
CA GLN A 148 12.95 13.52 1.04
C GLN A 148 12.03 12.81 0.05
N VAL A 149 12.19 11.49 -0.10
CA VAL A 149 11.43 10.69 -1.07
C VAL A 149 9.94 10.61 -0.70
N HIS A 150 9.63 10.54 0.59
CA HIS A 150 8.26 10.41 1.09
C HIS A 150 7.74 11.70 1.76
N ALA A 151 8.20 12.86 1.31
CA ALA A 151 7.71 14.16 1.82
C ALA A 151 6.18 14.30 1.69
N GLY A 152 5.58 13.62 0.71
CA GLY A 152 4.14 13.58 0.50
C GLY A 152 3.33 12.78 1.53
N PHE A 153 3.95 12.08 2.50
CA PHE A 153 3.23 11.29 3.52
C PHE A 153 2.43 12.15 4.53
N GLY A 154 2.57 13.47 4.45
CA GLY A 154 2.02 14.41 5.40
C GLY A 154 2.91 14.58 6.62
N PHE A 155 2.35 15.15 7.69
CA PHE A 155 3.10 15.34 8.93
C PHE A 155 3.38 14.00 9.61
N LEU A 156 4.66 13.75 9.91
CA LEU A 156 5.11 12.63 10.74
C LEU A 156 6.05 13.16 11.82
N SER A 157 5.94 12.63 13.04
CA SER A 157 6.87 12.91 14.12
C SER A 157 8.25 12.27 13.84
N ASP A 158 9.28 12.73 14.55
CA ASP A 158 10.62 12.14 14.44
C ASP A 158 10.63 10.65 14.80
N ASP A 159 9.80 10.24 15.77
CA ASP A 159 9.68 8.82 16.14
C ASP A 159 9.04 7.99 15.02
N GLN A 160 8.06 8.55 14.30
CA GLN A 160 7.44 7.89 13.16
C GLN A 160 8.40 7.78 11.97
N TRP A 161 9.18 8.83 11.67
CA TRP A 161 10.23 8.77 10.66
C TRP A 161 11.31 7.74 11.01
N ARG A 162 11.71 7.68 12.27
CA ARG A 162 12.67 6.67 12.76
C ARG A 162 12.10 5.26 12.59
N HIS A 163 10.84 5.05 12.98
CA HIS A 163 10.15 3.77 12.76
C HIS A 163 10.16 3.37 11.28
N LEU A 164 9.77 4.29 10.37
CA LEU A 164 9.80 4.03 8.92
C LEU A 164 11.21 3.66 8.43
N ALA A 165 12.24 4.36 8.92
CA ALA A 165 13.62 4.05 8.57
C ALA A 165 14.01 2.64 9.03
N GLU A 166 13.71 2.27 10.27
CA GLU A 166 14.04 0.97 10.85
C GLU A 166 13.33 -0.18 10.12
N VAL A 167 12.04 -0.03 9.80
CA VAL A 167 11.26 -1.12 9.18
C VAL A 167 11.49 -1.25 7.67
N SER A 168 12.06 -0.21 7.05
CA SER A 168 12.35 -0.20 5.61
C SER A 168 13.77 -0.61 5.27
N THR A 169 14.61 -0.92 6.27
CA THR A 169 16.06 -1.02 6.08
C THR A 169 16.57 -2.38 6.53
N ARG A 170 17.62 -2.84 5.86
CA ARG A 170 18.47 -3.96 6.27
C ARG A 170 19.92 -3.50 6.34
N GLN A 171 20.70 -4.09 7.23
CA GLN A 171 22.14 -3.90 7.25
C GLN A 171 22.82 -4.96 6.38
N GLY A 172 23.70 -4.53 5.50
CA GLY A 172 24.53 -5.40 4.68
C GLY A 172 25.70 -6.01 5.46
N SER A 173 26.36 -7.01 4.88
CA SER A 173 27.56 -7.63 5.46
C SER A 173 28.77 -6.68 5.51
N ASP A 174 28.72 -5.59 4.75
CA ASP A 174 29.70 -4.50 4.75
C ASP A 174 29.45 -3.46 5.87
N GLY A 175 28.41 -3.68 6.70
CA GLY A 175 28.02 -2.79 7.77
C GLY A 175 27.21 -1.56 7.32
N GLN A 176 26.99 -1.38 6.01
CA GLN A 176 26.18 -0.30 5.47
C GLN A 176 24.70 -0.63 5.53
N TYR A 177 23.85 0.38 5.36
CA TYR A 177 22.40 0.25 5.37
C TYR A 177 21.83 0.35 3.96
N TYR A 178 20.82 -0.46 3.68
CA TYR A 178 20.15 -0.56 2.40
C TYR A 178 18.64 -0.57 2.62
N LEU A 179 17.88 0.04 1.72
CA LEU A 179 16.43 -0.18 1.72
C LEU A 179 16.12 -1.67 1.48
N HIS A 180 15.07 -2.14 2.13
CA HIS A 180 14.73 -3.56 2.17
C HIS A 180 13.74 -3.93 1.06
N TYR A 181 14.10 -3.57 -0.18
CA TYR A 181 13.43 -4.07 -1.38
C TYR A 181 14.45 -4.39 -2.47
N ASP A 182 14.07 -5.26 -3.40
CA ASP A 182 14.93 -5.64 -4.52
C ASP A 182 14.99 -4.50 -5.55
N PRO A 183 16.20 -3.95 -5.84
CA PRO A 183 16.34 -2.89 -6.84
C PRO A 183 15.91 -3.31 -8.24
N SER A 184 15.90 -4.61 -8.55
CA SER A 184 15.46 -5.15 -9.85
C SER A 184 13.98 -4.90 -10.14
N ILE A 185 13.17 -4.51 -9.14
CA ILE A 185 11.79 -4.07 -9.33
C ILE A 185 11.70 -2.85 -10.27
N ALA A 186 12.77 -2.05 -10.33
CA ALA A 186 12.85 -0.91 -11.22
C ALA A 186 12.83 -1.29 -12.72
N GLU A 187 13.30 -2.47 -13.09
CA GLU A 187 13.44 -2.87 -14.50
C GLU A 187 12.08 -2.99 -15.22
N PRO A 188 11.11 -3.82 -14.77
CA PRO A 188 9.81 -3.89 -15.41
C PRO A 188 9.02 -2.59 -15.23
N PHE A 189 9.11 -1.93 -14.08
CA PHE A 189 8.42 -0.67 -13.83
C PHE A 189 8.85 0.43 -14.82
N GLY A 190 10.14 0.56 -15.11
CA GLY A 190 10.67 1.52 -16.07
C GLY A 190 10.17 1.31 -17.50
N GLN A 191 9.79 0.09 -17.88
CA GLN A 191 9.22 -0.22 -19.19
C GLN A 191 7.75 0.23 -19.31
N GLU A 192 7.04 0.34 -18.20
CA GLU A 192 5.61 0.69 -18.13
C GLU A 192 5.37 2.21 -17.98
N THR A 193 6.39 3.00 -17.63
CA THR A 193 6.24 4.43 -17.27
C THR A 193 5.87 5.38 -18.41
N GLY A 194 5.76 4.90 -19.63
CA GLY A 194 5.38 5.73 -20.81
C GLY A 194 3.88 5.75 -21.11
N GLN A 195 3.05 5.04 -20.36
CA GLN A 195 1.62 4.91 -20.64
C GLN A 195 0.78 5.11 -19.39
N ASP A 196 -0.42 5.66 -19.57
CA ASP A 196 -1.41 5.73 -18.50
C ASP A 196 -1.88 4.32 -18.14
N ILE A 197 -2.15 4.09 -16.86
CA ILE A 197 -2.82 2.87 -16.41
C ILE A 197 -4.31 3.15 -16.32
N ASP A 198 -5.11 2.39 -17.07
CA ASP A 198 -6.57 2.50 -17.08
C ASP A 198 -7.19 1.17 -16.61
N LEU A 199 -7.88 1.23 -15.46
CA LEU A 199 -8.57 0.11 -14.81
C LEU A 199 -10.06 0.41 -14.61
N TRP A 200 -10.65 1.33 -15.40
CA TRP A 200 -12.06 1.69 -15.25
C TRP A 200 -13.00 0.51 -15.51
N ASP A 201 -12.62 -0.42 -16.38
CA ASP A 201 -13.40 -1.63 -16.60
C ASP A 201 -13.44 -2.52 -15.34
N GLN A 202 -12.28 -2.68 -14.66
CA GLN A 202 -12.21 -3.43 -13.41
C GLN A 202 -12.96 -2.70 -12.29
N TRP A 203 -12.84 -1.36 -12.23
CA TRP A 203 -13.58 -0.53 -11.28
C TRP A 203 -15.08 -0.74 -11.36
N ALA A 204 -15.63 -0.83 -12.59
CA ALA A 204 -17.05 -1.04 -12.84
C ALA A 204 -17.58 -2.40 -12.30
N HIS A 205 -16.69 -3.37 -12.09
CA HIS A 205 -17.07 -4.70 -11.58
C HIS A 205 -16.98 -4.81 -10.03
N ILE A 206 -16.44 -3.80 -9.35
CA ILE A 206 -16.37 -3.79 -7.88
C ILE A 206 -17.78 -3.56 -7.33
N THR A 207 -18.25 -4.44 -6.45
CA THR A 207 -19.57 -4.38 -5.84
C THR A 207 -19.55 -4.14 -4.33
N CYS A 208 -18.39 -4.33 -3.68
CA CYS A 208 -18.27 -4.11 -2.25
C CYS A 208 -18.18 -2.61 -1.91
N PRO A 209 -18.66 -2.19 -0.71
CA PRO A 209 -18.45 -0.84 -0.22
C PRO A 209 -16.97 -0.45 -0.30
N THR A 210 -16.70 0.74 -0.83
CA THR A 210 -15.35 1.23 -1.08
C THR A 210 -15.15 2.62 -0.49
N LEU A 211 -14.07 2.79 0.29
CA LEU A 211 -13.57 4.07 0.79
C LEU A 211 -12.31 4.45 0.03
N VAL A 212 -12.22 5.69 -0.40
CA VAL A 212 -11.02 6.26 -1.02
C VAL A 212 -10.48 7.38 -0.15
N LEU A 213 -9.27 7.22 0.36
CA LEU A 213 -8.51 8.29 0.99
C LEU A 213 -7.68 8.96 -0.09
N ARG A 214 -7.74 10.28 -0.18
CA ARG A 214 -6.93 11.07 -1.11
C ARG A 214 -6.08 12.07 -0.34
N GLY A 215 -4.77 12.08 -0.55
CA GLY A 215 -3.95 13.21 -0.14
C GLY A 215 -4.37 14.46 -0.91
N ALA A 216 -4.67 15.56 -0.21
CA ALA A 216 -5.18 16.78 -0.84
C ALA A 216 -4.22 17.33 -1.92
N GLU A 217 -2.92 17.04 -1.77
CA GLU A 217 -1.84 17.46 -2.68
C GLU A 217 -1.37 16.32 -3.61
N SER A 218 -2.10 15.19 -3.65
CA SER A 218 -1.72 14.04 -4.48
C SER A 218 -1.78 14.39 -5.97
N SER A 219 -0.69 14.10 -6.67
CA SER A 219 -0.60 14.15 -8.13
C SER A 219 -0.94 12.81 -8.79
N LEU A 220 -1.01 11.72 -8.02
CA LEU A 220 -1.28 10.37 -8.52
C LEU A 220 -2.78 10.09 -8.59
N LEU A 221 -3.52 10.39 -7.55
CA LEU A 221 -4.98 10.37 -7.55
C LEU A 221 -5.51 11.79 -7.77
N THR A 222 -5.90 12.10 -9.00
CA THR A 222 -6.41 13.43 -9.34
C THR A 222 -7.83 13.67 -8.80
N PRO A 223 -8.23 14.94 -8.58
CA PRO A 223 -9.62 15.25 -8.22
C PRO A 223 -10.64 14.69 -9.22
N ASP A 224 -10.39 14.84 -10.53
CA ASP A 224 -11.29 14.36 -11.59
C ASP A 224 -11.46 12.82 -11.54
N THR A 225 -10.38 12.09 -11.27
CA THR A 225 -10.45 10.64 -11.06
C THR A 225 -11.32 10.30 -9.86
N LEU A 226 -11.13 11.01 -8.73
CA LEU A 226 -11.90 10.80 -7.52
C LEU A 226 -13.39 11.09 -7.72
N ASP A 227 -13.73 12.19 -8.39
CA ASP A 227 -15.12 12.57 -8.69
C ASP A 227 -15.83 11.49 -9.54
N ARG A 228 -15.12 10.92 -10.51
CA ARG A 228 -15.65 9.80 -11.30
C ARG A 228 -15.80 8.52 -10.45
N MET A 229 -14.88 8.23 -9.54
CA MET A 229 -14.98 7.07 -8.63
C MET A 229 -16.21 7.15 -7.72
N GLN A 230 -16.63 8.34 -7.31
CA GLN A 230 -17.80 8.56 -6.46
C GLN A 230 -19.13 8.33 -7.20
N THR A 231 -19.14 8.37 -8.52
CA THR A 231 -20.35 8.30 -9.36
C THR A 231 -20.39 7.07 -10.25
N THR A 232 -19.39 6.21 -10.21
CA THR A 232 -19.30 4.99 -11.02
C THR A 232 -18.86 3.78 -10.20
N GLY A 233 -19.06 2.57 -10.72
CA GLY A 233 -18.70 1.33 -10.05
C GLY A 233 -19.35 1.22 -8.65
N PRO A 234 -18.57 1.05 -7.58
CA PRO A 234 -19.11 0.93 -6.22
C PRO A 234 -19.65 2.24 -5.62
N ASN A 235 -19.62 3.37 -6.37
CA ASN A 235 -19.96 4.71 -5.86
C ASN A 235 -19.21 5.02 -4.56
N ALA A 236 -17.89 5.08 -4.65
CA ALA A 236 -17.03 5.13 -3.48
C ALA A 236 -17.31 6.33 -2.56
N THR A 237 -17.28 6.09 -1.27
CA THR A 237 -17.13 7.16 -0.28
C THR A 237 -15.71 7.69 -0.36
N SER A 238 -15.50 9.00 -0.21
CA SER A 238 -14.16 9.58 -0.25
C SER A 238 -13.86 10.47 0.93
N MET A 239 -12.57 10.60 1.22
CA MET A 239 -12.05 11.50 2.23
C MET A 239 -10.73 12.13 1.75
N ASN A 240 -10.67 13.48 1.79
CA ASN A 240 -9.45 14.20 1.52
C ASN A 240 -8.65 14.39 2.81
N ILE A 241 -7.38 14.01 2.78
CA ILE A 241 -6.42 14.18 3.89
C ILE A 241 -5.63 15.47 3.62
N PRO A 242 -5.79 16.51 4.46
CA PRO A 242 -5.12 17.79 4.24
C PRO A 242 -3.61 17.68 4.42
N GLN A 243 -2.86 18.57 3.78
CA GLN A 243 -1.39 18.68 3.89
C GLN A 243 -0.68 17.34 3.61
N CYS A 244 -1.21 16.57 2.69
CA CYS A 244 -0.72 15.26 2.34
C CYS A 244 -0.78 15.06 0.82
N GLY A 245 0.30 14.52 0.27
CA GLY A 245 0.39 14.07 -1.11
C GLY A 245 0.24 12.56 -1.22
N HIS A 246 1.04 11.93 -2.08
CA HIS A 246 1.04 10.47 -2.26
C HIS A 246 2.07 9.81 -1.32
N ALA A 247 1.60 9.06 -0.36
CA ALA A 247 0.23 8.79 0.06
C ALA A 247 0.08 9.07 1.57
N PRO A 248 -1.15 9.27 2.11
CA PRO A 248 -1.36 9.28 3.55
C PRO A 248 -0.67 8.09 4.23
N SER A 249 0.11 8.37 5.26
CA SER A 249 0.96 7.34 5.90
C SER A 249 0.17 6.31 6.71
N LEU A 250 -1.07 6.64 7.11
CA LEU A 250 -1.90 5.87 8.05
C LEU A 250 -1.19 5.60 9.39
N MET A 251 -0.37 6.57 9.82
CA MET A 251 0.36 6.52 11.09
C MET A 251 -0.16 7.52 12.13
N GLN A 252 -1.00 8.47 11.72
CA GLN A 252 -1.57 9.51 12.57
C GLN A 252 -3.01 9.15 12.92
N ALA A 253 -3.45 9.50 14.13
CA ALA A 253 -4.82 9.26 14.58
C ALA A 253 -5.86 9.88 13.63
N GLU A 254 -5.57 11.07 13.10
CA GLU A 254 -6.42 11.81 12.18
C GLU A 254 -6.61 11.08 10.83
N GLN A 255 -5.67 10.23 10.45
CA GLN A 255 -5.75 9.40 9.24
C GLN A 255 -6.34 8.01 9.53
N ILE A 256 -6.05 7.45 10.71
CA ILE A 256 -6.49 6.11 11.13
C ILE A 256 -7.97 6.12 11.54
N GLN A 257 -8.38 7.08 12.38
CA GLN A 257 -9.71 7.08 12.96
C GLN A 257 -10.84 7.07 11.91
N PRO A 258 -10.77 7.86 10.85
CA PRO A 258 -11.77 7.81 9.79
C PRO A 258 -11.89 6.45 9.09
N VAL A 259 -10.78 5.73 8.94
CA VAL A 259 -10.77 4.37 8.39
C VAL A 259 -11.48 3.41 9.35
N LEU A 260 -11.19 3.50 10.65
CA LEU A 260 -11.85 2.68 11.67
C LEU A 260 -13.37 2.96 11.72
N ASP A 261 -13.75 4.23 11.70
CA ASP A 261 -15.16 4.64 11.74
C ASP A 261 -15.91 4.07 10.53
N TRP A 262 -15.38 4.25 9.33
CA TRP A 262 -15.99 3.72 8.12
C TRP A 262 -16.03 2.18 8.09
N LEU A 263 -15.04 1.52 8.66
CA LEU A 263 -15.04 0.06 8.75
C LEU A 263 -16.08 -0.45 9.76
N ARG A 264 -16.49 0.31 10.80
CA ARG A 264 -17.53 -0.08 11.77
C ARG A 264 -18.93 -0.07 11.17
N ASP A 265 -19.22 0.86 10.25
CA ASP A 265 -20.51 0.98 9.55
C ASP A 265 -20.79 -0.23 8.63
#